data_ad7050573d50e3416880d1e683be5a3e
#
_entry.id   ad7050573d50e3416880d1e683be5a3e
#
_cell.length_a   1.000
_cell.length_b   1.000
_cell.length_c   1.000
_cell.angle_alpha   90.00
_cell.angle_beta   90.00
_cell.angle_gamma   90.00
#
_symmetry.space_group_name_H-M   'P 1'
#
loop_
_entity.id
_entity.type
_entity.pdbx_description
1 polymer ?
#
loop_
_entity_poly.entity_id
_entity_poly.type
_entity_poly.pdbx_seq_one_letter_code
_entity_poly.pdbx_strand_id
1 'polypeptide(L)'
;MTSLPPDEGLRQQLQARVGSIHLRQRLGIERDHERRIFGQGRNFFHIENWYSLRSFIRNSLRLVLLHGRARRNARRIQIRHNRIPLAGLPPAIDNYTILQGSDLHLDMASDFPHVLIEAVRQVDYDLCVLTGDFRGETFGPYEQALD
;
A
#
# COMPACT_ATOMS: atom_id res chain seq x y z
N MET A 1 9.88 18.71 3.68
CA MET A 1 11.08 17.97 4.11
C MET A 1 11.70 17.37 2.87
N THR A 2 12.90 17.82 2.54
CA THR A 2 13.63 17.35 1.35
C THR A 2 14.11 15.93 1.67
N SER A 3 13.67 14.94 0.91
CA SER A 3 14.21 13.59 1.02
C SER A 3 15.71 13.65 0.78
N LEU A 4 16.52 13.25 1.75
CA LEU A 4 17.95 13.12 1.59
C LEU A 4 18.21 12.14 0.43
N PRO A 5 19.18 12.44 -0.48
CA PRO A 5 19.57 11.47 -1.49
C PRO A 5 20.00 10.18 -0.78
N PRO A 6 19.60 9.00 -1.28
CA PRO A 6 20.02 7.75 -0.70
C PRO A 6 21.53 7.69 -0.64
N ASP A 7 22.06 7.24 0.49
CA ASP A 7 23.48 6.97 0.67
C ASP A 7 24.02 6.19 -0.53
N GLU A 8 25.21 6.56 -1.01
CA GLU A 8 25.85 5.92 -2.17
C GLU A 8 25.95 4.39 -2.01
N GLY A 9 26.19 3.90 -0.79
CA GLY A 9 26.20 2.49 -0.47
C GLY A 9 24.84 1.81 -0.72
N LEU A 10 23.74 2.43 -0.27
CA LEU A 10 22.39 1.95 -0.52
C LEU A 10 22.06 1.96 -2.01
N ARG A 11 22.49 2.99 -2.72
CA ARG A 11 22.28 3.11 -4.16
C ARG A 11 22.98 1.99 -4.93
N GLN A 12 24.22 1.64 -4.57
CA GLN A 12 24.95 0.53 -5.18
C GLN A 12 24.27 -0.82 -4.90
N GLN A 13 23.79 -1.04 -3.69
CA GLN A 13 23.03 -2.25 -3.33
C GLN A 13 21.73 -2.36 -4.15
N LEU A 14 20.98 -1.28 -4.25
CA LEU A 14 19.75 -1.24 -5.06
C LEU A 14 20.06 -1.48 -6.53
N GLN A 15 21.12 -0.85 -7.05
CA GLN A 15 21.54 -1.03 -8.44
C GLN A 15 21.93 -2.48 -8.75
N ALA A 16 22.61 -3.16 -7.83
CA ALA A 16 22.96 -4.56 -7.97
C ALA A 16 21.73 -5.48 -8.00
N ARG A 17 20.67 -5.11 -7.27
CA ARG A 17 19.42 -5.89 -7.19
C ARG A 17 18.47 -5.69 -8.35
N VAL A 18 18.25 -4.44 -8.76
CA VAL A 18 17.21 -4.09 -9.75
C VAL A 18 17.77 -3.64 -11.10
N GLY A 19 19.08 -3.51 -11.22
CA GLY A 19 19.76 -3.02 -12.43
C GLY A 19 19.77 -1.49 -12.54
N SER A 20 20.76 -0.98 -13.27
CA SER A 20 21.01 0.46 -13.36
C SER A 20 19.92 1.24 -14.11
N ILE A 21 19.31 0.62 -15.11
CA ILE A 21 18.24 1.26 -15.90
C ILE A 21 16.98 1.41 -15.05
N HIS A 22 16.57 0.32 -14.40
CA HIS A 22 15.36 0.29 -13.57
C HIS A 22 15.46 1.25 -12.39
N LEU A 23 16.61 1.26 -11.70
CA LEU A 23 16.87 2.19 -10.59
C LEU A 23 16.79 3.66 -11.05
N ARG A 24 17.39 3.99 -12.19
CA ARG A 24 17.32 5.36 -12.75
C ARG A 24 15.90 5.79 -13.10
N GLN A 25 15.13 4.91 -13.73
CA GLN A 25 13.74 5.17 -14.08
C GLN A 25 12.92 5.42 -12.80
N ARG A 26 13.06 4.57 -11.78
CA ARG A 26 12.33 4.72 -10.54
C ARG A 26 12.65 6.02 -9.81
N LEU A 27 13.92 6.32 -9.62
CA LEU A 27 14.36 7.58 -9.00
C LEU A 27 13.95 8.82 -9.83
N GLY A 28 13.89 8.70 -11.15
CA GLY A 28 13.39 9.77 -12.03
C GLY A 28 11.90 10.03 -11.81
N ILE A 29 11.09 9.00 -11.76
CA ILE A 29 9.64 9.08 -11.48
C ILE A 29 9.39 9.73 -10.12
N GLU A 30 10.11 9.34 -9.09
CA GLU A 30 9.99 9.90 -7.74
C GLU A 30 10.35 11.40 -7.73
N ARG A 31 11.45 11.80 -8.38
CA ARG A 31 11.83 13.22 -8.49
C ARG A 31 10.81 14.05 -9.26
N ASP A 32 10.31 13.52 -10.36
CA ASP A 32 9.33 14.23 -11.17
C ASP A 32 8.01 14.38 -10.44
N HIS A 33 7.66 13.41 -9.62
CA HIS A 33 6.49 13.47 -8.76
C HIS A 33 6.63 14.55 -7.68
N GLU A 34 7.77 14.60 -6.97
CA GLU A 34 8.07 15.65 -5.99
C GLU A 34 8.04 17.06 -6.63
N ARG A 35 8.62 17.22 -7.83
CA ARG A 35 8.58 18.49 -8.55
C ARG A 35 7.17 18.95 -8.94
N ARG A 36 6.30 18.03 -9.33
CA ARG A 36 4.90 18.33 -9.67
C ARG A 36 4.10 18.81 -8.47
N ILE A 37 4.44 18.36 -7.28
CA ILE A 37 3.78 18.78 -6.04
C ILE A 37 4.22 20.17 -5.62
N PHE A 38 5.53 20.48 -5.77
CA PHE A 38 6.12 21.76 -5.38
C PHE A 38 6.21 22.77 -6.54
N GLY A 39 6.07 22.32 -7.79
CA GLY A 39 6.09 23.16 -8.98
C GLY A 39 4.73 23.80 -9.23
N GLN A 40 4.65 25.12 -9.08
CA GLN A 40 3.52 25.96 -9.47
C GLN A 40 3.21 25.80 -10.95
N GLY A 41 2.34 24.85 -11.30
CA GLY A 41 1.78 24.70 -12.62
C GLY A 41 0.27 24.81 -12.55
N ARG A 42 -0.30 25.90 -13.08
CA ARG A 42 -1.72 26.12 -13.32
C ARG A 42 -2.26 25.09 -14.34
N ASN A 43 -2.34 23.82 -14.00
CA ASN A 43 -3.03 22.84 -14.82
C ASN A 43 -4.29 22.38 -14.11
N PHE A 44 -5.36 23.13 -14.36
CA PHE A 44 -6.69 22.99 -13.76
C PHE A 44 -7.41 21.69 -14.16
N PHE A 45 -6.86 20.87 -15.03
CA PHE A 45 -7.52 19.70 -15.61
C PHE A 45 -6.75 18.38 -15.50
N HIS A 46 -5.71 18.30 -14.68
CA HIS A 46 -5.13 16.99 -14.40
C HIS A 46 -5.95 16.29 -13.30
N ILE A 47 -6.61 15.20 -13.69
CA ILE A 47 -7.31 14.21 -12.84
C ILE A 47 -6.39 13.68 -11.72
N GLU A 48 -5.10 13.97 -11.79
CA GLU A 48 -4.06 13.64 -10.82
C GLU A 48 -4.08 14.48 -9.53
N ASN A 49 -5.02 15.40 -9.37
CA ASN A 49 -5.24 16.10 -8.11
C ASN A 49 -6.01 15.21 -7.13
N TRP A 50 -5.43 14.04 -6.86
CA TRP A 50 -5.93 13.03 -5.94
C TRP A 50 -6.33 13.62 -4.57
N TYR A 51 -5.66 14.68 -4.13
CA TYR A 51 -6.05 15.40 -2.91
C TYR A 51 -7.43 16.03 -3.01
N SER A 52 -7.77 16.64 -4.13
CA SER A 52 -9.08 17.24 -4.32
C SER A 52 -10.18 16.19 -4.44
N LEU A 53 -9.90 15.07 -5.11
CA LEU A 53 -10.85 13.96 -5.25
C LEU A 53 -11.11 13.27 -3.91
N ARG A 54 -10.08 12.99 -3.11
CA ARG A 54 -10.21 12.39 -1.77
C ARG A 54 -11.00 13.33 -0.84
N SER A 55 -10.71 14.62 -0.87
CA SER A 55 -11.45 15.63 -0.11
C SER A 55 -12.89 15.79 -0.59
N PHE A 56 -13.12 15.75 -1.90
CA PHE A 56 -14.44 15.79 -2.49
C PHE A 56 -15.28 14.58 -2.06
N ILE A 57 -14.77 13.36 -2.20
CA ILE A 57 -15.45 12.13 -1.77
C ILE A 57 -15.77 12.19 -0.27
N ARG A 58 -14.80 12.57 0.55
CA ARG A 58 -15.01 12.68 2.01
C ARG A 58 -16.10 13.69 2.36
N ASN A 59 -16.08 14.85 1.73
CA ASN A 59 -17.06 15.91 1.99
C ASN A 59 -18.45 15.54 1.47
N SER A 60 -18.52 14.89 0.31
CA SER A 60 -19.79 14.36 -0.22
C SER A 60 -20.39 13.30 0.70
N LEU A 61 -19.56 12.36 1.20
CA LEU A 61 -20.01 11.35 2.17
C LEU A 61 -20.45 11.96 3.51
N ARG A 62 -19.83 13.07 3.95
CA ARG A 62 -20.26 13.82 5.14
C ARG A 62 -21.60 14.51 4.91
N LEU A 63 -21.77 15.14 3.74
CA LEU A 63 -23.01 15.85 3.38
C LEU A 63 -24.23 14.90 3.39
N VAL A 64 -24.06 13.68 2.88
CA VAL A 64 -25.13 12.67 2.86
C VAL A 64 -25.15 11.78 4.12
N LEU A 65 -24.42 12.13 5.17
CA LEU A 65 -24.33 11.43 6.46
C LEU A 65 -23.82 9.97 6.36
N LEU A 66 -23.23 9.60 5.24
CA LEU A 66 -22.71 8.25 5.02
C LEU A 66 -21.23 8.06 5.41
N HIS A 67 -20.54 9.12 5.80
CA HIS A 67 -19.11 9.08 6.16
C HIS A 67 -18.81 8.06 7.27
N GLY A 68 -19.62 8.02 8.33
CA GLY A 68 -19.46 7.06 9.42
C GLY A 68 -19.66 5.61 8.98
N ARG A 69 -20.60 5.38 8.07
CA ARG A 69 -20.86 4.04 7.49
C ARG A 69 -19.70 3.61 6.59
N ALA A 70 -19.24 4.50 5.72
CA ALA A 70 -18.09 4.24 4.85
C ALA A 70 -16.84 3.88 5.65
N ARG A 71 -16.56 4.62 6.72
CA ARG A 71 -15.43 4.37 7.61
C ARG A 71 -15.55 3.02 8.33
N ARG A 72 -16.74 2.65 8.81
CA ARG A 72 -16.97 1.31 9.41
C ARG A 72 -16.79 0.20 8.38
N ASN A 73 -17.28 0.39 7.15
CA ASN A 73 -17.15 -0.61 6.10
C ASN A 73 -15.70 -0.82 5.68
N ALA A 74 -14.90 0.25 5.58
CA ALA A 74 -13.47 0.16 5.27
C ALA A 74 -12.66 -0.63 6.32
N ARG A 75 -13.12 -0.68 7.58
CA ARG A 75 -12.50 -1.44 8.65
C ARG A 75 -13.02 -2.88 8.77
N ARG A 76 -14.02 -3.24 7.99
CA ARG A 76 -14.60 -4.58 8.03
C ARG A 76 -13.76 -5.54 7.19
N ILE A 77 -12.70 -6.04 7.77
CA ILE A 77 -11.84 -7.03 7.13
C ILE A 77 -12.61 -8.34 7.00
N GLN A 78 -12.56 -8.93 5.82
CA GLN A 78 -13.18 -10.21 5.54
C GLN A 78 -12.08 -11.22 5.20
N ILE A 79 -11.94 -12.23 6.04
CA ILE A 79 -11.08 -13.36 5.74
C ILE A 79 -11.87 -14.33 4.86
N ARG A 80 -11.28 -14.69 3.73
CA ARG A 80 -11.87 -15.63 2.78
C ARG A 80 -11.01 -16.87 2.71
N HIS A 81 -11.64 -18.03 2.85
CA HIS A 81 -10.96 -19.30 2.71
C HIS A 81 -11.20 -19.87 1.33
N ASN A 82 -10.11 -20.09 0.59
CA ASN A 82 -10.12 -20.70 -0.73
C ASN A 82 -9.37 -22.05 -0.63
N ARG A 83 -9.97 -23.12 -1.09
CA ARG A 83 -9.31 -24.43 -1.19
C ARG A 83 -8.89 -24.67 -2.63
N ILE A 84 -7.60 -24.92 -2.84
CA ILE A 84 -7.04 -25.18 -4.16
C ILE A 84 -6.51 -26.61 -4.16
N PRO A 85 -7.25 -27.57 -4.74
CA PRO A 85 -6.77 -28.94 -4.86
C PRO A 85 -5.70 -29.02 -5.96
N LEU A 86 -4.51 -29.47 -5.59
CA LEU A 86 -3.39 -29.69 -6.50
C LEU A 86 -3.02 -31.16 -6.48
N ALA A 87 -3.10 -31.85 -7.63
CA ALA A 87 -2.65 -33.22 -7.75
C ALA A 87 -1.12 -33.32 -7.72
N GLY A 88 -0.59 -34.33 -7.05
CA GLY A 88 0.84 -34.60 -7.02
C GLY A 88 1.66 -33.77 -6.02
N LEU A 89 0.99 -33.09 -5.07
CA LEU A 89 1.70 -32.45 -3.96
C LEU A 89 2.37 -33.50 -3.04
N PRO A 90 3.59 -33.25 -2.56
CA PRO A 90 4.20 -34.06 -1.53
C PRO A 90 3.33 -34.09 -0.25
N PRO A 91 3.24 -35.24 0.43
CA PRO A 91 2.44 -35.34 1.69
C PRO A 91 2.82 -34.32 2.75
N ALA A 92 4.08 -33.86 2.75
CA ALA A 92 4.59 -32.88 3.72
C ALA A 92 3.95 -31.48 3.59
N ILE A 93 3.32 -31.17 2.47
CA ILE A 93 2.64 -29.89 2.21
C ILE A 93 1.14 -30.08 1.96
N ASP A 94 0.59 -31.24 2.31
CA ASP A 94 -0.85 -31.44 2.30
C ASP A 94 -1.52 -30.57 3.36
N ASN A 95 -2.61 -29.94 2.97
CA ASN A 95 -3.32 -28.95 3.79
C ASN A 95 -2.50 -27.71 4.20
N TYR A 96 -1.40 -27.40 3.49
CA TYR A 96 -0.61 -26.22 3.74
C TYR A 96 -1.43 -24.94 3.54
N THR A 97 -1.45 -24.08 4.55
CA THR A 97 -2.27 -22.88 4.58
C THR A 97 -1.43 -21.64 4.34
N ILE A 98 -1.78 -20.87 3.30
CA ILE A 98 -1.12 -19.62 2.97
C ILE A 98 -2.08 -18.46 3.28
N LEU A 99 -1.66 -17.57 4.17
CA LEU A 99 -2.30 -16.28 4.38
C LEU A 99 -1.76 -15.29 3.36
N GLN A 100 -2.63 -14.75 2.50
CA GLN A 100 -2.23 -13.72 1.54
C GLN A 100 -2.89 -12.39 1.89
N GLY A 101 -2.07 -11.33 2.00
CA GLY A 101 -2.50 -9.94 2.08
C GLY A 101 -2.01 -9.16 0.86
N SER A 102 -2.89 -8.36 0.25
CA SER A 102 -2.56 -7.47 -0.88
C SER A 102 -3.26 -6.13 -0.71
N ASP A 103 -2.66 -5.08 -1.28
CA ASP A 103 -3.24 -3.73 -1.32
C ASP A 103 -3.67 -3.22 0.07
N LEU A 104 -2.82 -3.37 1.04
CA LEU A 104 -3.14 -3.14 2.44
C LEU A 104 -3.35 -1.66 2.80
N HIS A 105 -2.69 -0.73 2.08
CA HIS A 105 -2.82 0.72 2.30
C HIS A 105 -2.80 1.11 3.79
N LEU A 106 -1.80 0.66 4.54
CA LEU A 106 -1.72 0.74 6.00
C LEU A 106 -1.74 2.17 6.56
N ASP A 107 -1.38 3.15 5.73
CA ASP A 107 -1.37 4.58 6.03
C ASP A 107 -2.74 5.28 5.82
N MET A 108 -3.77 4.58 5.35
CA MET A 108 -5.09 5.20 5.09
C MET A 108 -5.83 5.60 6.37
N ALA A 109 -5.62 4.89 7.47
CA ALA A 109 -6.18 5.22 8.77
C ALA A 109 -5.25 4.71 9.87
N SER A 110 -4.98 5.56 10.86
CA SER A 110 -4.02 5.28 11.94
C SER A 110 -4.35 4.03 12.79
N ASP A 111 -5.59 3.62 12.84
CA ASP A 111 -6.07 2.45 13.57
C ASP A 111 -6.26 1.20 12.69
N PHE A 112 -6.10 1.34 11.38
CA PHE A 112 -6.30 0.21 10.45
C PHE A 112 -5.30 -0.93 10.65
N PRO A 113 -3.99 -0.68 10.86
CA PRO A 113 -3.04 -1.75 11.14
C PRO A 113 -3.44 -2.62 12.33
N HIS A 114 -3.91 -2.01 13.42
CA HIS A 114 -4.38 -2.76 14.59
C HIS A 114 -5.58 -3.66 14.26
N VAL A 115 -6.55 -3.15 13.50
CA VAL A 115 -7.72 -3.92 13.07
C VAL A 115 -7.30 -5.10 12.19
N LEU A 116 -6.33 -4.90 11.30
CA LEU A 116 -5.77 -5.94 10.45
C LEU A 116 -5.07 -7.03 11.27
N ILE A 117 -4.19 -6.63 12.19
CA ILE A 117 -3.46 -7.55 13.06
C ILE A 117 -4.42 -8.41 13.89
N GLU A 118 -5.43 -7.80 14.49
CA GLU A 118 -6.43 -8.54 15.26
C GLU A 118 -7.22 -9.56 14.42
N ALA A 119 -7.54 -9.22 13.17
CA ALA A 119 -8.19 -10.14 12.26
C ALA A 119 -7.25 -11.30 11.86
N VAL A 120 -5.99 -11.03 11.59
CA VAL A 120 -5.00 -12.04 11.17
C VAL A 120 -4.62 -12.98 12.32
N ARG A 121 -4.54 -12.49 13.56
CA ARG A 121 -4.24 -13.30 14.75
C ARG A 121 -5.21 -14.47 14.98
N GLN A 122 -6.38 -14.40 14.39
CA GLN A 122 -7.42 -15.45 14.52
C GLN A 122 -7.31 -16.52 13.42
N VAL A 123 -6.30 -16.42 12.54
CA VAL A 123 -6.11 -17.33 11.40
C VAL A 123 -4.88 -18.17 11.62
N ASP A 124 -5.05 -19.48 11.59
CA ASP A 124 -3.92 -20.40 11.54
C ASP A 124 -3.39 -20.51 10.12
N TYR A 125 -2.08 -20.30 9.94
CA TYR A 125 -1.42 -20.40 8.65
C TYR A 125 0.03 -20.85 8.80
N ASP A 126 0.54 -21.50 7.76
CA ASP A 126 1.93 -21.98 7.69
C ASP A 126 2.86 -20.93 7.07
N LEU A 127 2.32 -20.10 6.16
CA LEU A 127 3.07 -19.06 5.46
C LEU A 127 2.22 -17.80 5.31
N CYS A 128 2.82 -16.64 5.59
CA CYS A 128 2.22 -15.35 5.28
C CYS A 128 2.91 -14.73 4.06
N VAL A 129 2.14 -14.32 3.07
CA VAL A 129 2.61 -13.68 1.84
C VAL A 129 1.94 -12.32 1.70
N LEU A 130 2.74 -11.28 1.69
CA LEU A 130 2.27 -9.91 1.47
C LEU A 130 2.67 -9.48 0.05
N THR A 131 1.67 -9.17 -0.77
CA THR A 131 1.87 -8.82 -2.18
C THR A 131 1.36 -7.43 -2.48
N GLY A 132 2.28 -6.51 -2.75
CA GLY A 132 2.00 -5.16 -3.28
C GLY A 132 1.32 -4.19 -2.30
N ASP A 133 1.25 -3.02 -2.74
CA ASP A 133 0.63 -1.76 -2.32
C ASP A 133 0.35 -1.60 -0.82
N PHE A 134 1.43 -1.47 -0.04
CA PHE A 134 1.34 -1.25 1.41
C PHE A 134 0.92 0.18 1.77
N ARG A 135 1.06 1.12 0.83
CA ARG A 135 0.78 2.54 1.05
C ARG A 135 -0.39 3.02 0.20
N GLY A 136 -1.27 3.79 0.81
CA GLY A 136 -2.31 4.53 0.10
C GLY A 136 -1.82 5.85 -0.50
N GLU A 137 -0.63 6.33 -0.09
CA GLU A 137 0.00 7.56 -0.58
C GLU A 137 1.25 7.25 -1.39
N THR A 138 1.41 7.95 -2.52
CA THR A 138 2.54 7.73 -3.42
C THR A 138 3.82 8.42 -2.93
N PHE A 139 3.71 9.37 -1.99
CA PHE A 139 4.80 10.18 -1.44
C PHE A 139 4.47 10.60 0.00
N GLY A 140 5.44 11.20 0.68
CA GLY A 140 5.33 11.57 2.10
C GLY A 140 5.94 10.53 3.04
N PRO A 141 5.71 10.67 4.35
CA PRO A 141 6.24 9.76 5.36
C PRO A 141 5.76 8.34 5.12
N TYR A 142 6.65 7.38 5.24
CA TYR A 142 6.37 5.96 4.97
C TYR A 142 6.44 5.09 6.24
N GLU A 143 6.86 5.69 7.34
CA GLU A 143 7.09 5.00 8.60
C GLU A 143 5.84 4.27 9.06
N GLN A 144 4.69 4.92 8.98
CA GLN A 144 3.41 4.33 9.38
C GLN A 144 3.00 3.08 8.58
N ALA A 145 3.55 2.92 7.37
CA ALA A 145 3.25 1.75 6.54
C ALA A 145 4.26 0.60 6.75
N LEU A 146 5.37 0.85 7.47
CA LEU A 146 6.43 -0.12 7.72
C LEU A 146 6.50 -0.58 9.20
N ASP A 147 5.95 0.21 10.11
CA ASP A 147 5.84 -0.11 11.53
C ASP A 147 4.66 -1.08 11.81
#